data_4ca82ea11b72f76a5ad5865dbcb542b7
#
_entry.id   4ca82ea11b72f76a5ad5865dbcb542b7
#
_cell.length_a   1.000
_cell.length_b   1.000
_cell.length_c   1.000
_cell.angle_alpha   90.00
_cell.angle_beta   90.00
_cell.angle_gamma   90.00
#
_symmetry.space_group_name_H-M   'P 1'
#
loop_
_entity.id
_entity.type
_entity.pdbx_description
1 polymer ?
#
loop_
_entity_poly.entity_id
_entity_poly.type
_entity_poly.pdbx_seq_one_letter_code
_entity_poly.pdbx_strand_id
1 'polypeptide(L)'
;MVLDMGPMLRGEVDHIHIEYLLTPDLPDGVEFDGDARVVGDVTDEAGYMHLTLTATVAYRTECARCLEPVSGDFAVQLERTVAAEGTLTEKQLEENVDEYAVIENGRLDLDEAIREELLLSFPLRFLCREDCPGLCPKCGKPLALGDCGCPKFEPDPRLAVLKKLFDENEEDKK
;
A
#
# COMPACT_ATOMS: atom_id res chain seq x y z
N MET A 1 6.32 14.07 12.15
CA MET A 1 7.70 14.61 12.16
C MET A 1 7.79 15.81 11.25
N VAL A 2 8.16 16.96 11.77
CA VAL A 2 8.34 18.17 10.98
C VAL A 2 9.83 18.51 10.97
N LEU A 3 10.43 18.52 9.78
CA LEU A 3 11.85 18.79 9.58
C LEU A 3 12.09 20.29 9.38
N ASP A 4 13.07 20.85 10.09
CA ASP A 4 13.53 22.23 9.86
C ASP A 4 14.47 22.27 8.65
N MET A 5 14.04 22.90 7.57
CA MET A 5 14.79 23.05 6.32
C MET A 5 15.64 24.33 6.28
N GLY A 6 15.58 25.16 7.33
CA GLY A 6 16.32 26.43 7.40
C GLY A 6 17.81 26.31 7.12
N PRO A 7 18.55 25.38 7.72
CA PRO A 7 19.97 25.19 7.46
C PRO A 7 20.28 24.86 5.99
N MET A 8 19.48 23.99 5.36
CA MET A 8 19.64 23.59 3.97
C MET A 8 19.32 24.76 3.02
N LEU A 9 18.22 25.48 3.28
CA LEU A 9 17.85 26.66 2.49
C LEU A 9 18.89 27.80 2.55
N ARG A 10 19.69 27.88 3.61
CA ARG A 10 20.80 28.83 3.71
C ARG A 10 22.13 28.30 3.16
N GLY A 11 22.15 27.06 2.67
CA GLY A 11 23.35 26.42 2.15
C GLY A 11 24.39 26.06 3.26
N GLU A 12 23.95 25.92 4.50
CA GLU A 12 24.80 25.53 5.61
C GLU A 12 25.06 24.02 5.62
N VAL A 13 24.11 23.24 5.12
CA VAL A 13 24.17 21.78 4.94
C VAL A 13 23.57 21.41 3.58
N ASP A 14 24.11 20.37 2.99
CA ASP A 14 23.65 19.76 1.73
C ASP A 14 22.98 18.37 1.91
N HIS A 15 23.00 17.87 3.15
CA HIS A 15 22.44 16.57 3.49
C HIS A 15 21.86 16.57 4.89
N ILE A 16 20.65 16.01 5.05
CA ILE A 16 20.01 15.81 6.34
C ILE A 16 19.55 14.35 6.41
N HIS A 17 20.09 13.58 7.35
CA HIS A 17 19.64 12.23 7.63
C HIS A 17 18.40 12.24 8.51
N ILE A 18 17.46 11.33 8.24
CA ILE A 18 16.16 11.21 8.89
C ILE A 18 16.00 9.79 9.42
N GLU A 19 15.72 9.68 10.72
CA GLU A 19 15.33 8.42 11.35
C GLU A 19 14.35 8.71 12.47
N TYR A 20 13.14 8.12 12.40
CA TYR A 20 12.12 8.25 13.43
C TYR A 20 11.08 7.13 13.39
N LEU A 21 10.21 7.08 14.39
CA LEU A 21 9.09 6.17 14.48
C LEU A 21 7.79 6.92 14.21
N LEU A 22 6.94 6.35 13.35
CA LEU A 22 5.64 6.88 12.96
C LEU A 22 4.56 5.87 13.34
N THR A 23 3.57 6.29 14.13
CA THR A 23 2.38 5.46 14.38
C THR A 23 1.55 5.40 13.10
N PRO A 24 1.39 4.22 12.48
CA PRO A 24 0.61 4.09 11.26
C PRO A 24 -0.87 4.25 11.55
N ASP A 25 -1.59 4.94 10.65
CA ASP A 25 -3.04 5.07 10.66
C ASP A 25 -3.56 4.40 9.39
N LEU A 26 -3.83 3.10 9.47
CA LEU A 26 -4.15 2.26 8.33
C LEU A 26 -5.48 1.52 8.53
N PRO A 27 -6.04 0.92 7.46
CA PRO A 27 -7.41 0.44 7.45
C PRO A 27 -7.70 -0.69 8.44
N ASP A 28 -8.96 -0.80 8.84
CA ASP A 28 -9.49 -1.84 9.72
C ASP A 28 -9.17 -3.26 9.24
N GLY A 29 -8.84 -4.14 10.19
CA GLY A 29 -8.62 -5.57 9.93
C GLY A 29 -7.14 -5.97 9.78
N VAL A 30 -6.22 -5.01 9.95
CA VAL A 30 -4.78 -5.28 10.03
C VAL A 30 -4.26 -4.79 11.38
N GLU A 31 -3.56 -5.64 12.08
CA GLU A 31 -2.87 -5.29 13.32
C GLU A 31 -1.40 -4.99 13.01
N PHE A 32 -0.93 -3.83 13.46
CA PHE A 32 0.48 -3.47 13.35
C PHE A 32 1.22 -3.84 14.64
N ASP A 33 2.40 -4.40 14.48
CA ASP A 33 3.26 -4.80 15.61
C ASP A 33 4.23 -3.65 15.94
N GLY A 34 3.67 -2.54 16.42
CA GLY A 34 4.38 -1.32 16.77
C GLY A 34 4.33 -0.22 15.72
N ASP A 35 5.24 0.76 15.89
CA ASP A 35 5.35 1.91 15.00
C ASP A 35 6.13 1.56 13.72
N ALA A 36 5.83 2.28 12.64
CA ALA A 36 6.60 2.21 11.40
C ALA A 36 7.96 2.90 11.61
N ARG A 37 9.04 2.22 11.27
CA ARG A 37 10.37 2.83 11.23
C ARG A 37 10.55 3.56 9.91
N VAL A 38 10.77 4.86 9.98
CA VAL A 38 11.03 5.72 8.82
C VAL A 38 12.50 6.10 8.83
N VAL A 39 13.19 5.83 7.71
CA VAL A 39 14.60 6.14 7.50
C VAL A 39 14.77 6.74 6.12
N GLY A 40 15.60 7.76 6.00
CA GLY A 40 15.91 8.35 4.71
C GLY A 40 16.74 9.61 4.83
N ASP A 41 16.74 10.37 3.76
CA ASP A 41 17.62 11.52 3.61
C ASP A 41 16.96 12.61 2.78
N VAL A 42 17.29 13.86 3.09
CA VAL A 42 17.12 15.00 2.18
C VAL A 42 18.50 15.41 1.69
N THR A 43 18.68 15.50 0.39
CA THR A 43 19.92 15.95 -0.24
C THR A 43 19.67 17.18 -1.11
N ASP A 44 20.62 18.12 -1.12
CA ASP A 44 20.64 19.25 -2.06
C ASP A 44 21.79 19.09 -3.02
N GLU A 45 21.48 18.91 -4.29
CA GLU A 45 22.45 18.86 -5.39
C GLU A 45 22.31 20.12 -6.26
N ALA A 46 23.13 21.13 -5.98
CA ALA A 46 23.18 22.38 -6.75
C ALA A 46 21.82 23.13 -6.81
N GLY A 47 21.06 23.13 -5.72
CA GLY A 47 19.76 23.78 -5.62
C GLY A 47 18.57 22.89 -5.98
N TYR A 48 18.83 21.63 -6.30
CA TYR A 48 17.79 20.60 -6.47
C TYR A 48 17.74 19.72 -5.22
N MET A 49 16.71 19.93 -4.44
CA MET A 49 16.50 19.15 -3.21
C MET A 49 15.69 17.91 -3.49
N HIS A 50 16.18 16.77 -3.03
CA HIS A 50 15.52 15.46 -3.14
C HIS A 50 15.28 14.86 -1.76
N LEU A 51 14.08 14.37 -1.55
CA LEU A 51 13.67 13.61 -0.38
C LEU A 51 13.53 12.14 -0.77
N THR A 52 14.23 11.26 -0.05
CA THR A 52 14.07 9.81 -0.16
C THR A 52 13.79 9.25 1.22
N LEU A 53 12.66 8.59 1.40
CA LEU A 53 12.26 7.94 2.64
C LEU A 53 11.90 6.48 2.39
N THR A 54 12.20 5.63 3.37
CA THR A 54 11.71 4.26 3.44
C THR A 54 11.00 4.07 4.77
N ALA A 55 9.74 3.69 4.74
CA ALA A 55 8.98 3.34 5.92
C ALA A 55 8.75 1.83 5.95
N THR A 56 9.05 1.19 7.08
CA THR A 56 8.86 -0.25 7.29
C THR A 56 8.03 -0.48 8.54
N VAL A 57 6.98 -1.31 8.42
CA VAL A 57 6.10 -1.68 9.53
C VAL A 57 5.80 -3.17 9.51
N ALA A 58 5.89 -3.82 10.66
CA ALA A 58 5.47 -5.20 10.83
C ALA A 58 3.94 -5.28 10.96
N TYR A 59 3.32 -6.27 10.29
CA TYR A 59 1.87 -6.44 10.32
C TYR A 59 1.47 -7.89 10.63
N ARG A 60 0.24 -8.02 11.16
CA ARG A 60 -0.49 -9.28 11.33
C ARG A 60 -1.90 -9.11 10.80
N THR A 61 -2.36 -10.09 10.05
CA THR A 61 -3.69 -10.12 9.49
C THR A 61 -4.13 -11.56 9.22
N GLU A 62 -5.27 -11.74 8.60
CA GLU A 62 -5.76 -13.04 8.19
C GLU A 62 -5.68 -13.22 6.67
N CYS A 63 -5.42 -14.44 6.24
CA CYS A 63 -5.47 -14.80 4.83
C CYS A 63 -6.89 -14.57 4.28
N ALA A 64 -7.02 -13.77 3.24
CA ALA A 64 -8.30 -13.44 2.61
C ALA A 64 -9.04 -14.65 2.02
N ARG A 65 -8.39 -15.83 1.94
CA ARG A 65 -9.01 -17.06 1.41
C ARG A 65 -9.28 -18.12 2.45
N CYS A 66 -8.39 -18.31 3.44
CA CYS A 66 -8.50 -19.42 4.39
C CYS A 66 -8.55 -18.98 5.84
N LEU A 67 -8.46 -17.68 6.11
CA LEU A 67 -8.50 -17.05 7.45
C LEU A 67 -7.36 -17.50 8.39
N GLU A 68 -6.34 -18.18 7.85
CA GLU A 68 -5.13 -18.45 8.64
C GLU A 68 -4.34 -17.16 8.89
N PRO A 69 -3.70 -17.03 10.05
CA PRO A 69 -2.92 -15.84 10.36
C PRO A 69 -1.75 -15.68 9.39
N VAL A 70 -1.54 -14.46 8.94
CA VAL A 70 -0.44 -14.03 8.07
C VAL A 70 0.27 -12.89 8.75
N SER A 71 1.59 -12.92 8.79
CA SER A 71 2.41 -11.84 9.31
C SER A 71 3.59 -11.58 8.37
N GLY A 72 4.09 -10.36 8.37
CA GLY A 72 5.23 -9.96 7.58
C GLY A 72 5.62 -8.52 7.83
N ASP A 73 6.62 -8.06 7.11
CA ASP A 73 7.02 -6.66 7.07
C ASP A 73 6.51 -6.04 5.77
N PHE A 74 5.94 -4.87 5.88
CA PHE A 74 5.54 -4.04 4.76
C PHE A 74 6.44 -2.83 4.69
N ALA A 75 7.01 -2.56 3.52
CA ALA A 75 7.89 -1.43 3.29
C ALA A 75 7.42 -0.63 2.09
N VAL A 76 7.44 0.70 2.22
CA VAL A 76 7.22 1.64 1.13
C VAL A 76 8.44 2.53 0.96
N GLN A 77 8.67 2.97 -0.27
CA GLN A 77 9.69 3.96 -0.61
C GLN A 77 9.00 5.18 -1.19
N LEU A 78 9.39 6.33 -0.70
CA LEU A 78 8.90 7.63 -1.16
C LEU A 78 10.10 8.42 -1.68
N GLU A 79 9.99 8.86 -2.92
CA GLU A 79 10.96 9.76 -3.55
C GLU A 79 10.22 10.99 -4.04
N ARG A 80 10.59 12.17 -3.57
CA ARG A 80 9.98 13.44 -3.98
C ARG A 80 11.01 14.54 -4.19
N THR A 81 10.74 15.41 -5.13
CA THR A 81 11.49 16.67 -5.26
C THR A 81 11.00 17.64 -4.20
N VAL A 82 11.91 18.20 -3.41
CA VAL A 82 11.55 19.18 -2.37
C VAL A 82 11.55 20.57 -2.98
N ALA A 83 10.42 21.25 -2.90
CA ALA A 83 10.22 22.58 -3.46
C ALA A 83 10.02 23.62 -2.35
N ALA A 84 10.65 24.77 -2.46
CA ALA A 84 10.37 25.89 -1.56
C ALA A 84 9.00 26.51 -1.84
N GLU A 85 8.36 27.04 -0.81
CA GLU A 85 7.08 27.73 -0.92
C GLU A 85 7.10 28.81 -1.99
N GLY A 86 6.08 28.81 -2.88
CA GLY A 86 5.96 29.79 -3.95
C GLY A 86 6.83 29.55 -5.19
N THR A 87 7.65 28.49 -5.24
CA THR A 87 8.43 28.13 -6.44
C THR A 87 7.58 27.39 -7.47
N LEU A 88 6.53 26.70 -7.05
CA LEU A 88 5.58 26.01 -7.90
C LEU A 88 4.25 26.78 -7.96
N THR A 89 3.60 26.73 -9.12
CA THR A 89 2.24 27.25 -9.28
C THR A 89 1.23 26.26 -8.71
N GLU A 90 0.06 26.73 -8.27
CA GLU A 90 -1.03 25.88 -7.80
C GLU A 90 -1.36 24.75 -8.78
N LYS A 91 -1.38 25.06 -10.07
CA LYS A 91 -1.63 24.08 -11.12
C LYS A 91 -0.55 22.97 -11.19
N GLN A 92 0.72 23.30 -11.00
CA GLN A 92 1.81 22.31 -10.97
C GLN A 92 1.71 21.41 -9.75
N LEU A 93 1.30 21.96 -8.62
CA LEU A 93 1.07 21.18 -7.39
C LEU A 93 -0.13 20.23 -7.54
N GLU A 94 -1.24 20.69 -8.13
CA GLU A 94 -2.43 19.85 -8.34
C GLU A 94 -2.20 18.73 -9.37
N GLU A 95 -1.42 19.00 -10.43
CA GLU A 95 -1.12 18.00 -11.47
C GLU A 95 -0.05 16.98 -11.06
N ASN A 96 0.80 17.29 -10.07
CA ASN A 96 1.96 16.46 -9.67
C ASN A 96 2.08 16.37 -8.14
N VAL A 97 0.97 16.11 -7.46
CA VAL A 97 0.91 16.00 -5.98
C VAL A 97 1.93 14.98 -5.45
N ASP A 98 2.14 13.89 -6.19
CA ASP A 98 3.03 12.79 -5.78
C ASP A 98 4.51 13.04 -6.13
N GLU A 99 4.83 14.09 -6.89
CA GLU A 99 6.20 14.38 -7.31
C GLU A 99 6.92 15.36 -6.37
N TYR A 100 6.15 16.17 -5.63
CA TYR A 100 6.70 17.27 -4.85
C TYR A 100 6.38 17.14 -3.36
N ALA A 101 7.36 17.51 -2.54
CA ALA A 101 7.19 17.80 -1.12
C ALA A 101 7.46 19.29 -0.91
N VAL A 102 6.50 20.03 -0.39
CA VAL A 102 6.58 21.49 -0.29
C VAL A 102 7.06 21.91 1.09
N ILE A 103 8.07 22.79 1.12
CA ILE A 103 8.52 23.43 2.35
C ILE A 103 7.55 24.57 2.66
N GLU A 104 6.87 24.51 3.78
CA GLU A 104 6.00 25.56 4.29
C GLU A 104 6.63 26.25 5.51
N ASN A 105 6.74 27.57 5.46
CA ASN A 105 7.36 28.34 6.55
C ASN A 105 8.75 27.81 7.00
N GLY A 106 9.55 27.31 6.06
CA GLY A 106 10.87 26.74 6.33
C GLY A 106 10.85 25.35 6.92
N ARG A 107 9.72 24.66 6.92
CA ARG A 107 9.50 23.32 7.48
C ARG A 107 8.94 22.36 6.46
N LEU A 108 9.33 21.11 6.55
CA LEU A 108 8.84 20.02 5.72
C LEU A 108 8.12 18.99 6.61
N ASP A 109 6.83 18.75 6.35
CA ASP A 109 6.09 17.70 7.04
C ASP A 109 6.30 16.36 6.32
N LEU A 110 6.90 15.41 7.05
CA LEU A 110 7.21 14.08 6.54
C LEU A 110 6.09 13.08 6.81
N ASP A 111 5.31 13.30 7.87
CA ASP A 111 4.32 12.32 8.34
C ASP A 111 3.15 12.18 7.37
N GLU A 112 2.69 13.30 6.82
CA GLU A 112 1.57 13.30 5.89
C GLU A 112 1.91 12.50 4.63
N ALA A 113 3.05 12.82 4.01
CA ALA A 113 3.51 12.13 2.80
C ALA A 113 3.71 10.62 3.00
N ILE A 114 4.30 10.21 4.13
CA ILE A 114 4.50 8.78 4.43
C ILE A 114 3.17 8.07 4.75
N ARG A 115 2.22 8.73 5.45
CA ARG A 115 0.90 8.15 5.72
C ARG A 115 0.12 7.91 4.46
N GLU A 116 0.12 8.86 3.54
CA GLU A 116 -0.51 8.72 2.22
C GLU A 116 0.11 7.56 1.44
N GLU A 117 1.43 7.50 1.36
CA GLU A 117 2.14 6.45 0.64
C GLU A 117 1.88 5.06 1.24
N LEU A 118 1.92 4.93 2.58
CA LEU A 118 1.56 3.70 3.27
C LEU A 118 0.13 3.26 2.94
N LEU A 119 -0.83 4.20 2.96
CA LEU A 119 -2.23 3.91 2.68
C LEU A 119 -2.47 3.48 1.22
N LEU A 120 -1.85 4.17 0.26
CA LEU A 120 -2.03 3.90 -1.17
C LEU A 120 -1.35 2.60 -1.61
N SER A 121 -0.18 2.32 -1.06
CA SER A 121 0.63 1.15 -1.43
C SER A 121 0.27 -0.10 -0.63
N PHE A 122 -0.53 0.03 0.45
CA PHE A 122 -0.85 -1.10 1.31
C PHE A 122 -1.72 -2.14 0.58
N PRO A 123 -1.35 -3.44 0.62
CA PRO A 123 -2.09 -4.48 -0.08
C PRO A 123 -3.53 -4.60 0.42
N LEU A 124 -4.50 -4.61 -0.51
CA LEU A 124 -5.92 -4.78 -0.18
C LEU A 124 -6.28 -6.19 0.31
N ARG A 125 -5.40 -7.18 0.10
CA ARG A 125 -5.60 -8.55 0.56
C ARG A 125 -4.28 -9.26 0.78
N PHE A 126 -4.25 -10.06 1.81
CA PHE A 126 -3.12 -10.89 2.17
C PHE A 126 -3.44 -12.37 1.94
N LEU A 127 -2.48 -13.14 1.51
CA LEU A 127 -2.59 -14.57 1.29
C LEU A 127 -1.50 -15.29 2.07
N CYS A 128 -1.83 -16.40 2.72
CA CYS A 128 -0.83 -17.24 3.39
C CYS A 128 0.17 -17.86 2.39
N ARG A 129 -0.30 -18.03 1.13
CA ARG A 129 0.49 -18.45 -0.04
C ARG A 129 -0.26 -18.06 -1.31
N GLU A 130 0.46 -17.89 -2.39
CA GLU A 130 -0.06 -17.39 -3.67
C GLU A 130 -1.18 -18.27 -4.24
N ASP A 131 -1.03 -19.59 -4.11
CA ASP A 131 -1.96 -20.62 -4.57
C ASP A 131 -2.93 -21.09 -3.47
N CYS A 132 -3.17 -20.30 -2.42
CA CYS A 132 -4.05 -20.68 -1.32
C CYS A 132 -5.42 -21.14 -1.85
N PRO A 133 -5.84 -22.40 -1.60
CA PRO A 133 -7.12 -22.93 -2.10
C PRO A 133 -8.34 -22.38 -1.35
N GLY A 134 -8.13 -21.73 -0.20
CA GLY A 134 -9.18 -21.16 0.62
C GLY A 134 -9.99 -22.15 1.44
N LEU A 135 -11.20 -21.71 1.81
CA LEU A 135 -12.19 -22.51 2.53
C LEU A 135 -13.22 -23.09 1.57
N CYS A 136 -13.80 -24.22 1.92
CA CYS A 136 -14.95 -24.75 1.22
C CYS A 136 -16.16 -23.80 1.41
N PRO A 137 -16.80 -23.31 0.31
CA PRO A 137 -17.92 -22.37 0.44
C PRO A 137 -19.18 -22.97 1.08
N LYS A 138 -19.27 -24.31 1.21
CA LYS A 138 -20.41 -24.99 1.82
C LYS A 138 -20.22 -25.30 3.31
N CYS A 139 -19.05 -25.83 3.69
CA CYS A 139 -18.82 -26.32 5.06
C CYS A 139 -17.73 -25.55 5.80
N GLY A 140 -17.04 -24.59 5.17
CA GLY A 140 -15.98 -23.81 5.81
C GLY A 140 -14.67 -24.57 6.08
N LYS A 141 -14.56 -25.87 5.67
CA LYS A 141 -13.32 -26.63 5.89
C LYS A 141 -12.19 -26.05 5.04
N PRO A 142 -10.98 -25.85 5.61
CA PRO A 142 -9.80 -25.46 4.82
C PRO A 142 -9.48 -26.51 3.76
N LEU A 143 -9.49 -26.10 2.48
CA LEU A 143 -9.24 -27.00 1.36
C LEU A 143 -7.78 -27.44 1.28
N ALA A 144 -6.88 -26.74 1.96
CA ALA A 144 -5.49 -27.14 2.15
C ALA A 144 -5.33 -28.46 2.93
N LEU A 145 -6.30 -28.79 3.79
CA LEU A 145 -6.33 -30.03 4.57
C LEU A 145 -6.94 -31.22 3.81
N GLY A 146 -7.25 -31.04 2.54
CA GLY A 146 -7.83 -32.05 1.66
C GLY A 146 -9.30 -31.85 1.34
N ASP A 147 -9.82 -32.71 0.46
CA ASP A 147 -11.20 -32.62 -0.02
C ASP A 147 -12.19 -32.85 1.13
N CYS A 148 -13.23 -32.03 1.18
CA CYS A 148 -14.30 -32.13 2.19
C CYS A 148 -15.47 -33.00 1.76
N GLY A 149 -15.48 -33.51 0.51
CA GLY A 149 -16.58 -34.28 -0.08
C GLY A 149 -17.83 -33.47 -0.45
N CYS A 150 -17.82 -32.16 -0.24
CA CYS A 150 -18.91 -31.31 -0.69
C CYS A 150 -18.90 -31.18 -2.23
N PRO A 151 -20.06 -31.10 -2.89
CA PRO A 151 -20.12 -30.83 -4.33
C PRO A 151 -19.46 -29.48 -4.61
N LYS A 152 -18.47 -29.50 -5.53
CA LYS A 152 -17.64 -28.32 -5.87
C LYS A 152 -18.39 -27.23 -6.62
N PHE A 153 -19.43 -27.62 -7.32
CA PHE A 153 -20.22 -26.71 -8.14
C PHE A 153 -21.72 -27.01 -7.98
N GLU A 154 -22.46 -26.00 -7.62
CA GLU A 154 -23.92 -25.99 -7.65
C GLU A 154 -24.33 -24.78 -8.48
N PRO A 155 -24.93 -24.98 -9.68
CA PRO A 155 -25.36 -23.86 -10.50
C PRO A 155 -26.39 -23.03 -9.75
N ASP A 156 -26.22 -21.71 -9.73
CA ASP A 156 -27.26 -20.80 -9.21
C ASP A 156 -28.53 -20.98 -10.06
N PRO A 157 -29.69 -21.29 -9.44
CA PRO A 157 -30.96 -21.45 -10.16
C PRO A 157 -31.33 -20.23 -11.03
N ARG A 158 -30.89 -19.02 -10.63
CA ARG A 158 -31.13 -17.79 -11.40
C ARG A 158 -30.36 -17.75 -12.71
N LEU A 159 -29.24 -18.46 -12.79
CA LEU A 159 -28.38 -18.54 -13.95
C LEU A 159 -28.65 -19.79 -14.80
N ALA A 160 -29.62 -20.63 -14.43
CA ALA A 160 -29.98 -21.84 -15.14
C ALA A 160 -30.39 -21.57 -16.61
N VAL A 161 -30.93 -20.38 -16.89
CA VAL A 161 -31.29 -19.96 -18.25
C VAL A 161 -30.04 -19.80 -19.13
N LEU A 162 -28.91 -19.35 -18.56
CA LEU A 162 -27.65 -19.19 -19.32
C LEU A 162 -27.08 -20.55 -19.78
N LYS A 163 -27.31 -21.61 -19.02
CA LYS A 163 -26.86 -22.95 -19.40
C LYS A 163 -27.47 -23.39 -20.73
N LYS A 164 -28.74 -23.06 -21.00
CA LYS A 164 -29.40 -23.37 -22.25
C LYS A 164 -28.74 -22.70 -23.46
N LEU A 165 -28.21 -21.48 -23.27
CA LEU A 165 -27.51 -20.76 -24.36
C LEU A 165 -26.17 -21.41 -24.71
N PHE A 166 -25.52 -22.09 -23.77
CA PHE A 166 -24.29 -22.84 -24.05
C PHE A 166 -24.61 -24.18 -24.76
N ASP A 167 -25.64 -24.87 -24.32
CA ASP A 167 -26.07 -26.16 -24.92
C ASP A 167 -26.55 -25.97 -26.38
N GLU A 168 -27.26 -24.88 -26.69
CA GLU A 168 -27.70 -24.54 -28.05
C GLU A 168 -26.54 -24.21 -29.00
N ASN A 169 -25.45 -23.60 -28.51
CA ASN A 169 -24.28 -23.29 -29.33
C ASN A 169 -23.37 -24.50 -29.63
N GLU A 170 -23.50 -25.61 -28.93
CA GLU A 170 -22.78 -26.85 -29.23
C GLU A 170 -23.50 -27.69 -30.32
N GLU A 171 -24.82 -27.56 -30.50
CA GLU A 171 -25.59 -28.26 -31.55
C GLU A 171 -25.40 -27.62 -32.91
N ASP A 172 -25.16 -26.30 -33.00
CA ASP A 172 -24.92 -25.59 -34.27
C ASP A 172 -23.51 -25.80 -34.87
N LYS A 173 -22.63 -26.50 -34.19
CA LYS A 173 -21.26 -26.81 -34.63
C LYS A 173 -21.06 -28.23 -35.13
N LYS A 174 -22.13 -28.96 -35.35
CA LYS A 174 -22.13 -30.27 -35.99
C LYS A 174 -22.79 -30.17 -37.37
#